data_9243ea8202c006e796deea99de89e457
#
_entry.id   9243ea8202c006e796deea99de89e457
#
_cell.length_a   1.000
_cell.length_b   1.000
_cell.length_c   1.000
_cell.angle_alpha   90.00
_cell.angle_beta   90.00
_cell.angle_gamma   90.00
#
_symmetry.space_group_name_H-M   'P 1'
#
loop_
_entity.id
_entity.type
_entity.pdbx_description
1 polymer ?
#
loop_
_entity_poly.entity_id
_entity_poly.type
_entity_poly.pdbx_seq_one_letter_code
_entity_poly.pdbx_strand_id
1 'polypeptide(L)'
;MYIKMKPRLCFITNIGPHYRLPIFQKISETFSCDFYLGDHINTKIKTFDYNKLKGYKGTLNNRFFHNFYWQSGSIQLVNKDYTHYILDGEPYCLSSWIILLWALIKHKETIAWTHGFYGNESFAKNIIKKAYYKLFTKLMVYSEYSISVMKSKGFNPKKMYCIANSLDSAHLLDIRKGLCKSDVYSKHFNNNYPVVIYCGRIQKRKQLNQIIDSAKMLYEENCPINVIFVGKDIDRVDIPCYAKAKGIEQNVWMYGPCYEDKILAELFYNAQVCVSPGNVGLT
;
A
#
# COMPACT_ATOMS: atom_id res chain seq x y z
N MET A 1 36.97 8.63 -23.14
CA MET A 1 36.25 9.10 -21.95
C MET A 1 34.77 8.87 -22.21
N TYR A 2 34.19 7.75 -21.73
CA TYR A 2 32.76 7.50 -21.89
C TYR A 2 31.99 8.49 -20.99
N ILE A 3 31.31 9.45 -21.58
CA ILE A 3 30.35 10.31 -20.88
C ILE A 3 29.22 9.36 -20.42
N LYS A 4 29.22 9.01 -19.16
CA LYS A 4 28.14 8.24 -18.55
C LYS A 4 26.88 9.11 -18.60
N MET A 5 26.04 8.91 -19.61
CA MET A 5 24.77 9.62 -19.72
C MET A 5 23.98 9.41 -18.41
N LYS A 6 23.44 10.50 -17.84
CA LYS A 6 22.59 10.41 -16.66
C LYS A 6 21.39 9.50 -16.99
N PRO A 7 21.05 8.56 -16.11
CA PRO A 7 19.91 7.66 -16.35
C PRO A 7 18.62 8.49 -16.49
N ARG A 8 17.84 8.21 -17.53
CA ARG A 8 16.48 8.71 -17.72
C ARG A 8 15.51 7.59 -17.39
N LEU A 9 14.72 7.79 -16.35
CA LEU A 9 13.80 6.79 -15.82
C LEU A 9 12.37 7.01 -16.36
N CYS A 10 11.71 5.93 -16.73
CA CYS A 10 10.29 5.87 -17.00
C CYS A 10 9.63 5.03 -15.91
N PHE A 11 8.81 5.65 -15.07
CA PHE A 11 8.07 4.95 -14.02
C PHE A 11 6.63 4.74 -14.47
N ILE A 12 6.23 3.49 -14.59
CA ILE A 12 4.90 3.08 -15.03
C ILE A 12 4.24 2.29 -13.91
N THR A 13 3.11 2.77 -13.39
CA THR A 13 2.36 2.10 -12.31
C THR A 13 0.86 2.09 -12.60
N ASN A 14 0.15 1.16 -12.00
CA ASN A 14 -1.29 0.99 -12.17
C ASN A 14 -2.12 2.15 -11.60
N ILE A 15 -1.70 2.77 -10.50
CA ILE A 15 -2.24 4.02 -9.93
C ILE A 15 -1.16 4.73 -9.09
N GLY A 16 -1.42 6.00 -8.75
CA GLY A 16 -0.68 6.74 -7.72
C GLY A 16 -1.45 6.80 -6.40
N PRO A 17 -1.29 5.83 -5.46
CA PRO A 17 -1.99 5.88 -4.19
C PRO A 17 -1.53 7.08 -3.36
N HIS A 18 -2.44 7.71 -2.59
CA HIS A 18 -2.15 8.95 -1.83
C HIS A 18 -0.90 8.85 -0.95
N TYR A 19 -0.67 7.72 -0.32
CA TYR A 19 0.48 7.47 0.56
C TYR A 19 1.82 7.31 -0.18
N ARG A 20 1.81 7.20 -1.53
CA ARG A 20 3.02 7.09 -2.35
C ARG A 20 3.55 8.43 -2.85
N LEU A 21 2.78 9.50 -2.73
CA LEU A 21 3.21 10.81 -3.20
C LEU A 21 4.59 11.23 -2.65
N PRO A 22 4.88 11.11 -1.33
CA PRO A 22 6.17 11.51 -0.78
C PRO A 22 7.36 10.76 -1.39
N ILE A 23 7.24 9.43 -1.56
CA ILE A 23 8.32 8.64 -2.16
C ILE A 23 8.50 8.94 -3.65
N PHE A 24 7.40 9.19 -4.40
CA PHE A 24 7.49 9.57 -5.80
C PHE A 24 8.09 10.96 -5.98
N GLN A 25 7.77 11.92 -5.11
CA GLN A 25 8.43 13.22 -5.06
C GLN A 25 9.93 13.07 -4.81
N LYS A 26 10.31 12.26 -3.83
CA LYS A 26 11.73 12.00 -3.53
C LYS A 26 12.48 11.39 -4.70
N ILE A 27 11.86 10.48 -5.43
CA ILE A 27 12.42 9.91 -6.66
C ILE A 27 12.59 11.00 -7.73
N SER A 28 11.58 11.86 -7.92
CA SER A 28 11.63 12.93 -8.93
C SER A 28 12.64 14.02 -8.62
N GLU A 29 12.95 14.25 -7.35
CA GLU A 29 13.99 15.18 -6.89
C GLU A 29 15.39 14.61 -7.09
N THR A 30 15.53 13.30 -6.92
CA THR A 30 16.83 12.62 -6.94
C THR A 30 17.24 12.20 -8.36
N PHE A 31 16.27 11.80 -9.17
CA PHE A 31 16.49 11.24 -10.51
C PHE A 31 15.70 11.98 -11.58
N SER A 32 16.22 11.98 -12.82
CA SER A 32 15.42 12.35 -13.97
C SER A 32 14.39 11.24 -14.26
N CYS A 33 13.22 11.36 -13.66
CA CYS A 33 12.16 10.34 -13.72
C CYS A 33 10.86 10.93 -14.27
N ASP A 34 10.35 10.33 -15.32
CA ASP A 34 9.04 10.62 -15.89
C ASP A 34 8.02 9.57 -15.39
N PHE A 35 6.91 10.03 -14.80
CA PHE A 35 5.87 9.18 -14.22
C PHE A 35 4.66 9.08 -15.13
N TYR A 36 4.23 7.86 -15.38
CA TYR A 36 3.00 7.51 -16.08
C TYR A 36 2.14 6.66 -15.14
N LEU A 37 1.02 7.21 -14.72
CA LEU A 37 0.18 6.64 -13.67
C LEU A 37 -1.15 6.19 -14.27
N GLY A 38 -1.62 5.01 -13.89
CA GLY A 38 -2.93 4.53 -14.32
C GLY A 38 -4.06 5.34 -13.68
N ASP A 39 -5.21 5.32 -14.34
CA ASP A 39 -6.41 6.07 -13.96
C ASP A 39 -7.17 5.42 -12.79
N HIS A 40 -7.30 4.08 -12.78
CA HIS A 40 -8.05 3.34 -11.76
C HIS A 40 -7.58 1.90 -11.62
N ILE A 41 -8.01 1.26 -10.54
CA ILE A 41 -7.93 -0.18 -10.31
C ILE A 41 -9.27 -0.67 -9.74
N ASN A 42 -9.51 -1.98 -9.77
CA ASN A 42 -10.76 -2.58 -9.29
C ASN A 42 -11.00 -2.42 -7.77
N THR A 43 -10.00 -1.98 -7.01
CA THR A 43 -10.14 -1.69 -5.59
C THR A 43 -10.19 -0.19 -5.34
N LYS A 44 -11.11 0.26 -4.45
CA LYS A 44 -11.24 1.68 -4.10
C LYS A 44 -10.06 2.13 -3.22
N ILE A 45 -8.98 2.57 -3.86
CA ILE A 45 -7.84 3.21 -3.20
C ILE A 45 -7.86 4.70 -3.57
N LYS A 46 -7.74 5.58 -2.57
CA LYS A 46 -7.63 7.02 -2.80
C LYS A 46 -6.29 7.32 -3.48
N THR A 47 -6.34 8.03 -4.61
CA THR A 47 -5.14 8.53 -5.30
C THR A 47 -4.84 9.95 -4.86
N PHE A 48 -3.60 10.39 -5.06
CA PHE A 48 -3.26 11.81 -4.95
C PHE A 48 -3.57 12.54 -6.27
N ASP A 49 -3.59 13.86 -6.22
CA ASP A 49 -3.64 14.68 -7.44
C ASP A 49 -2.33 14.57 -8.20
N TYR A 50 -2.35 13.91 -9.36
CA TYR A 50 -1.16 13.59 -10.14
C TYR A 50 -0.39 14.83 -10.60
N ASN A 51 -1.05 15.98 -10.74
CA ASN A 51 -0.40 17.24 -11.11
C ASN A 51 0.54 17.77 -10.00
N LYS A 52 0.40 17.29 -8.76
CA LYS A 52 1.32 17.62 -7.65
C LYS A 52 2.66 16.88 -7.73
N LEU A 53 2.79 15.90 -8.62
CA LEU A 53 4.01 15.12 -8.77
C LEU A 53 4.90 15.74 -9.86
N LYS A 54 6.06 16.26 -9.47
CA LYS A 54 7.09 16.67 -10.42
C LYS A 54 7.51 15.46 -11.28
N GLY A 55 7.54 15.64 -12.60
CA GLY A 55 7.85 14.54 -13.53
C GLY A 55 6.62 13.73 -13.96
N TYR A 56 5.41 14.04 -13.49
CA TYR A 56 4.20 13.47 -14.05
C TYR A 56 4.03 13.86 -15.53
N LYS A 57 3.80 12.86 -16.39
CA LYS A 57 3.74 13.05 -17.86
C LYS A 57 2.40 12.62 -18.46
N GLY A 58 1.60 11.88 -17.74
CA GLY A 58 0.28 11.51 -18.22
C GLY A 58 -0.34 10.32 -17.51
N THR A 59 -1.66 10.24 -17.63
CA THR A 59 -2.46 9.13 -17.13
C THR A 59 -2.58 8.06 -18.20
N LEU A 60 -2.41 6.81 -17.78
CA LEU A 60 -2.62 5.61 -18.60
C LEU A 60 -4.01 5.03 -18.32
N ASN A 61 -4.73 4.63 -19.36
CA ASN A 61 -6.07 4.05 -19.17
C ASN A 61 -5.95 2.53 -18.92
N ASN A 62 -6.38 2.09 -17.74
CA ASN A 62 -6.39 0.69 -17.36
C ASN A 62 -7.70 0.01 -17.79
N ARG A 63 -7.63 -0.94 -18.73
CA ARG A 63 -8.77 -1.73 -19.21
C ARG A 63 -8.72 -3.12 -18.60
N PHE A 64 -9.66 -3.41 -17.70
CA PHE A 64 -9.76 -4.68 -16.99
C PHE A 64 -10.59 -5.71 -17.73
N PHE A 65 -10.14 -6.95 -17.74
CA PHE A 65 -10.87 -8.12 -18.21
C PHE A 65 -10.54 -9.33 -17.31
N HIS A 66 -11.49 -9.75 -16.54
CA HIS A 66 -11.31 -10.74 -15.49
C HIS A 66 -10.20 -10.33 -14.50
N ASN A 67 -9.19 -11.17 -14.33
CA ASN A 67 -8.05 -10.93 -13.45
C ASN A 67 -6.88 -10.20 -14.12
N PHE A 68 -6.98 -9.91 -15.41
CA PHE A 68 -5.95 -9.23 -16.18
C PHE A 68 -6.34 -7.80 -16.49
N TYR A 69 -5.37 -6.99 -16.84
CA TYR A 69 -5.62 -5.67 -17.38
C TYR A 69 -4.58 -5.28 -18.43
N TRP A 70 -4.99 -4.35 -19.26
CA TRP A 70 -4.18 -3.71 -20.26
C TRP A 70 -4.05 -2.23 -19.96
N GLN A 71 -2.83 -1.72 -19.90
CA GLN A 71 -2.57 -0.31 -19.65
C GLN A 71 -2.35 0.40 -20.98
N SER A 72 -3.43 1.00 -21.49
CA SER A 72 -3.41 1.67 -22.81
C SER A 72 -2.46 2.87 -22.79
N GLY A 73 -1.65 3.01 -23.85
CA GLY A 73 -0.63 4.05 -23.96
C GLY A 73 0.73 3.67 -23.39
N SER A 74 0.84 2.62 -22.55
CA SER A 74 2.11 2.26 -21.92
C SER A 74 3.14 1.72 -22.93
N ILE A 75 2.72 0.94 -23.94
CA ILE A 75 3.62 0.38 -24.94
C ILE A 75 4.31 1.46 -25.78
N GLN A 76 3.60 2.58 -26.07
CA GLN A 76 4.18 3.67 -26.84
C GLN A 76 5.39 4.33 -26.16
N LEU A 77 5.53 4.14 -24.83
CA LEU A 77 6.64 4.67 -24.05
C LEU A 77 7.97 4.00 -24.41
N VAL A 78 7.95 2.81 -25.00
CA VAL A 78 9.18 2.11 -25.45
C VAL A 78 9.91 2.86 -26.57
N ASN A 79 9.20 3.70 -27.33
CA ASN A 79 9.78 4.51 -28.40
C ASN A 79 10.44 5.79 -27.89
N LYS A 80 10.31 6.10 -26.58
CA LYS A 80 10.95 7.26 -25.98
C LYS A 80 12.37 6.94 -25.52
N ASP A 81 13.18 7.96 -25.39
CA ASP A 81 14.58 7.82 -25.01
C ASP A 81 14.77 7.65 -23.50
N TYR A 82 14.25 6.53 -22.94
CA TYR A 82 14.50 6.10 -21.57
C TYR A 82 15.60 5.05 -21.54
N THR A 83 16.41 5.10 -20.49
CA THR A 83 17.46 4.10 -20.23
C THR A 83 16.98 3.02 -19.27
N HIS A 84 16.04 3.37 -18.37
CA HIS A 84 15.52 2.52 -17.31
C HIS A 84 13.99 2.59 -17.27
N TYR A 85 13.37 1.44 -17.08
CA TYR A 85 11.93 1.31 -16.87
C TYR A 85 11.67 0.73 -15.50
N ILE A 86 10.92 1.47 -14.65
CA ILE A 86 10.41 0.97 -13.38
C ILE A 86 8.94 0.61 -13.60
N LEU A 87 8.59 -0.65 -13.36
CA LEU A 87 7.23 -1.16 -13.56
C LEU A 87 6.68 -1.73 -12.26
N ASP A 88 5.37 -1.64 -12.06
CA ASP A 88 4.72 -2.48 -11.07
C ASP A 88 5.03 -3.94 -11.39
N GLY A 89 5.52 -4.66 -10.41
CA GLY A 89 5.78 -6.09 -10.52
C GLY A 89 4.49 -6.91 -10.50
N GLU A 90 3.53 -6.53 -11.36
CA GLU A 90 2.19 -7.10 -11.42
C GLU A 90 2.04 -7.93 -12.71
N PRO A 91 2.19 -9.28 -12.65
CA PRO A 91 2.18 -10.14 -13.84
C PRO A 91 0.84 -10.16 -14.58
N TYR A 92 -0.22 -9.64 -13.97
CA TYR A 92 -1.55 -9.55 -14.58
C TYR A 92 -1.74 -8.32 -15.47
N CYS A 93 -0.77 -7.40 -15.51
CA CYS A 93 -0.68 -6.31 -16.48
C CYS A 93 -0.08 -6.84 -17.79
N LEU A 94 -0.92 -7.15 -18.79
CA LEU A 94 -0.43 -7.79 -20.03
C LEU A 94 0.46 -6.87 -20.87
N SER A 95 0.18 -5.56 -20.88
CA SER A 95 1.03 -4.61 -21.61
C SER A 95 2.45 -4.54 -21.05
N SER A 96 2.64 -4.82 -19.77
CA SER A 96 3.98 -4.81 -19.15
C SER A 96 4.88 -5.94 -19.66
N TRP A 97 4.31 -7.10 -20.04
CA TRP A 97 5.07 -8.17 -20.68
C TRP A 97 5.69 -7.74 -22.00
N ILE A 98 4.94 -7.00 -22.81
CA ILE A 98 5.43 -6.49 -24.09
C ILE A 98 6.56 -5.48 -23.87
N ILE A 99 6.40 -4.57 -22.89
CA ILE A 99 7.45 -3.62 -22.53
C ILE A 99 8.72 -4.35 -22.09
N LEU A 100 8.59 -5.39 -21.26
CA LEU A 100 9.73 -6.17 -20.77
C LEU A 100 10.44 -6.94 -21.88
N LEU A 101 9.70 -7.58 -22.78
CA LEU A 101 10.27 -8.30 -23.93
C LEU A 101 11.00 -7.34 -24.86
N TRP A 102 10.40 -6.18 -25.15
CA TRP A 102 11.04 -5.14 -25.93
C TRP A 102 12.30 -4.59 -25.24
N ALA A 103 12.23 -4.33 -23.94
CA ALA A 103 13.37 -3.85 -23.15
C ALA A 103 14.53 -4.86 -23.16
N LEU A 104 14.22 -6.16 -23.10
CA LEU A 104 15.22 -7.22 -23.22
C LEU A 104 15.93 -7.18 -24.58
N ILE A 105 15.18 -7.06 -25.70
CA ILE A 105 15.73 -6.97 -27.05
C ILE A 105 16.61 -5.70 -27.21
N LYS A 106 16.19 -4.59 -26.61
CA LYS A 106 16.89 -3.30 -26.71
C LYS A 106 17.93 -3.07 -25.60
N HIS A 107 18.22 -4.09 -24.80
CA HIS A 107 19.19 -4.03 -23.69
C HIS A 107 18.93 -2.85 -22.73
N LYS A 108 17.66 -2.53 -22.46
CA LYS A 108 17.26 -1.51 -21.49
C LYS A 108 17.18 -2.10 -20.09
N GLU A 109 17.50 -1.31 -19.08
CA GLU A 109 17.35 -1.72 -17.68
C GLU A 109 15.88 -1.71 -17.28
N THR A 110 15.42 -2.78 -16.64
CA THR A 110 14.06 -2.92 -16.14
C THR A 110 14.06 -3.27 -14.66
N ILE A 111 13.25 -2.56 -13.90
CA ILE A 111 13.19 -2.67 -12.44
C ILE A 111 11.75 -2.97 -12.04
N ALA A 112 11.52 -4.10 -11.39
CA ALA A 112 10.21 -4.36 -10.79
C ALA A 112 10.10 -3.66 -9.43
N TRP A 113 8.98 -3.00 -9.17
CA TRP A 113 8.59 -2.54 -7.83
C TRP A 113 7.46 -3.44 -7.34
N THR A 114 7.73 -4.36 -6.42
CA THR A 114 6.80 -5.47 -6.16
C THR A 114 6.86 -6.04 -4.76
N HIS A 115 5.77 -6.72 -4.36
CA HIS A 115 5.78 -7.61 -3.19
C HIS A 115 6.58 -8.91 -3.43
N GLY A 116 6.89 -9.25 -4.69
CA GLY A 116 7.51 -10.52 -5.02
C GLY A 116 6.58 -11.71 -4.77
N PHE A 117 7.12 -12.75 -4.15
CA PHE A 117 6.36 -13.94 -3.75
C PHE A 117 5.96 -13.87 -2.27
N TYR A 118 4.76 -14.37 -1.97
CA TYR A 118 4.26 -14.52 -0.60
C TYR A 118 4.59 -15.88 0.02
N GLY A 119 4.98 -16.88 -0.80
CA GLY A 119 5.32 -18.22 -0.37
C GLY A 119 4.15 -19.22 -0.40
N ASN A 120 2.93 -18.76 -0.58
CA ASN A 120 1.70 -19.57 -0.61
C ASN A 120 0.98 -19.54 -1.97
N GLU A 121 1.69 -19.18 -3.05
CA GLU A 121 1.10 -19.16 -4.38
C GLU A 121 0.77 -20.56 -4.87
N SER A 122 -0.35 -20.71 -5.59
CA SER A 122 -0.66 -21.92 -6.34
C SER A 122 0.38 -22.20 -7.41
N PHE A 123 0.48 -23.44 -7.87
CA PHE A 123 1.46 -23.87 -8.88
C PHE A 123 1.44 -23.00 -10.15
N ALA A 124 0.25 -22.75 -10.71
CA ALA A 124 0.11 -21.90 -11.90
C ALA A 124 0.58 -20.46 -11.64
N LYS A 125 0.20 -19.86 -10.50
CA LYS A 125 0.65 -18.51 -10.12
C LYS A 125 2.18 -18.46 -9.95
N ASN A 126 2.79 -19.51 -9.40
CA ASN A 126 4.25 -19.61 -9.27
C ASN A 126 4.94 -19.56 -10.64
N ILE A 127 4.44 -20.32 -11.61
CA ILE A 127 5.01 -20.35 -12.98
C ILE A 127 4.92 -18.97 -13.62
N ILE A 128 3.74 -18.36 -13.60
CA ILE A 128 3.51 -17.03 -14.21
C ILE A 128 4.40 -15.97 -13.56
N LYS A 129 4.40 -15.87 -12.22
CA LYS A 129 5.25 -14.94 -11.50
C LYS A 129 6.73 -15.17 -11.77
N LYS A 130 7.18 -16.43 -11.79
CA LYS A 130 8.57 -16.79 -12.06
C LYS A 130 9.00 -16.37 -13.46
N ALA A 131 8.19 -16.64 -14.48
CA ALA A 131 8.44 -16.21 -15.85
C ALA A 131 8.51 -14.68 -15.95
N TYR A 132 7.55 -14.00 -15.36
CA TYR A 132 7.46 -12.54 -15.39
C TYR A 132 8.66 -11.87 -14.72
N TYR A 133 8.99 -12.24 -13.47
CA TYR A 133 10.10 -11.61 -12.74
C TYR A 133 11.47 -11.92 -13.33
N LYS A 134 11.63 -13.02 -14.07
CA LYS A 134 12.88 -13.32 -14.79
C LYS A 134 13.18 -12.36 -15.95
N LEU A 135 12.17 -11.65 -16.46
CA LEU A 135 12.34 -10.66 -17.52
C LEU A 135 12.96 -9.33 -16.99
N PHE A 136 12.94 -9.11 -15.68
CA PHE A 136 13.52 -7.91 -15.09
C PHE A 136 15.02 -8.04 -14.87
N THR A 137 15.74 -6.93 -15.06
CA THR A 137 17.17 -6.85 -14.74
C THR A 137 17.41 -6.70 -13.24
N LYS A 138 16.50 -5.99 -12.52
CA LYS A 138 16.53 -5.75 -11.08
C LYS A 138 15.13 -5.89 -10.48
N LEU A 139 15.09 -6.17 -9.17
CA LEU A 139 13.84 -6.35 -8.42
C LEU A 139 13.92 -5.56 -7.12
N MET A 140 13.04 -4.59 -6.93
CA MET A 140 12.81 -3.88 -5.68
C MET A 140 11.63 -4.52 -4.97
N VAL A 141 11.89 -5.12 -3.81
CA VAL A 141 10.90 -5.83 -3.00
C VAL A 141 10.72 -5.20 -1.62
N TYR A 142 9.57 -5.42 -1.01
CA TYR A 142 9.22 -4.73 0.24
C TYR A 142 9.79 -5.38 1.51
N SER A 143 10.33 -6.59 1.45
CA SER A 143 10.83 -7.26 2.65
C SER A 143 11.97 -8.23 2.34
N GLU A 144 12.81 -8.45 3.35
CA GLU A 144 13.83 -9.50 3.33
C GLU A 144 13.22 -10.91 3.22
N TYR A 145 12.02 -11.10 3.78
CA TYR A 145 11.26 -12.34 3.59
C TYR A 145 10.99 -12.62 2.11
N SER A 146 10.56 -11.60 1.35
CA SER A 146 10.35 -11.74 -0.10
C SER A 146 11.64 -12.10 -0.83
N ILE A 147 12.78 -11.52 -0.44
CA ILE A 147 14.10 -11.89 -0.98
C ILE A 147 14.40 -13.36 -0.68
N SER A 148 14.19 -13.82 0.55
CA SER A 148 14.41 -15.20 0.97
C SER A 148 13.56 -16.18 0.15
N VAL A 149 12.26 -15.90 0.01
CA VAL A 149 11.34 -16.73 -0.81
C VAL A 149 11.75 -16.73 -2.28
N MET A 150 12.14 -15.58 -2.84
CA MET A 150 12.59 -15.50 -4.25
C MET A 150 13.91 -16.24 -4.45
N LYS A 151 14.84 -16.17 -3.49
CA LYS A 151 16.08 -16.94 -3.51
C LYS A 151 15.82 -18.45 -3.55
N SER A 152 14.90 -18.96 -2.72
CA SER A 152 14.51 -20.39 -2.75
C SER A 152 13.89 -20.82 -4.08
N LYS A 153 13.31 -19.88 -4.84
CA LYS A 153 12.75 -20.11 -6.20
C LYS A 153 13.79 -19.93 -7.32
N GLY A 154 15.08 -19.73 -7.00
CA GLY A 154 16.18 -19.63 -7.94
C GLY A 154 16.41 -18.25 -8.56
N PHE A 155 16.01 -17.18 -7.87
CA PHE A 155 16.39 -15.82 -8.27
C PHE A 155 17.76 -15.43 -7.70
N ASN A 156 18.51 -14.63 -8.46
CA ASN A 156 19.83 -14.17 -8.04
C ASN A 156 19.70 -13.05 -6.99
N PRO A 157 20.21 -13.22 -5.75
CA PRO A 157 20.14 -12.20 -4.71
C PRO A 157 20.80 -10.87 -5.09
N LYS A 158 21.84 -10.89 -5.93
CA LYS A 158 22.54 -9.67 -6.41
C LYS A 158 21.66 -8.77 -7.29
N LYS A 159 20.51 -9.26 -7.75
CA LYS A 159 19.53 -8.50 -8.53
C LYS A 159 18.34 -8.02 -7.70
N MET A 160 18.29 -8.33 -6.41
CA MET A 160 17.17 -8.03 -5.52
C MET A 160 17.58 -7.00 -4.46
N TYR A 161 16.71 -6.05 -4.20
CA TYR A 161 16.91 -4.95 -3.25
C TYR A 161 15.68 -4.83 -2.35
N CYS A 162 15.87 -4.93 -1.04
CA CYS A 162 14.82 -4.62 -0.09
C CYS A 162 14.69 -3.10 0.03
N ILE A 163 13.53 -2.56 -0.36
CA ILE A 163 13.24 -1.12 -0.32
C ILE A 163 12.28 -0.76 0.82
N ALA A 164 11.83 -1.75 1.58
CA ALA A 164 10.75 -1.66 2.55
C ALA A 164 9.42 -1.13 1.95
N ASN A 165 8.33 -1.29 2.67
CA ASN A 165 7.03 -0.72 2.28
C ASN A 165 6.74 0.44 3.23
N SER A 166 7.37 1.58 2.99
CA SER A 166 7.41 2.71 3.91
C SER A 166 6.33 3.75 3.61
N LEU A 167 5.91 4.44 4.68
CA LEU A 167 5.19 5.70 4.66
C LEU A 167 6.19 6.86 4.84
N ASP A 168 5.71 8.10 4.78
CA ASP A 168 6.52 9.28 5.13
C ASP A 168 6.72 9.38 6.65
N SER A 169 7.60 8.54 7.16
CA SER A 169 7.88 8.46 8.59
C SER A 169 8.48 9.75 9.16
N ALA A 170 9.25 10.49 8.36
CA ALA A 170 9.83 11.77 8.80
C ALA A 170 8.74 12.80 9.07
N HIS A 171 7.81 12.97 8.14
CA HIS A 171 6.64 13.85 8.30
C HIS A 171 5.76 13.43 9.50
N LEU A 172 5.49 12.12 9.64
CA LEU A 172 4.69 11.62 10.76
C LEU A 172 5.37 11.81 12.11
N LEU A 173 6.72 11.67 12.19
CA LEU A 173 7.49 11.97 13.39
C LEU A 173 7.47 13.47 13.74
N ASP A 174 7.51 14.34 12.74
CA ASP A 174 7.39 15.79 12.99
C ASP A 174 5.99 16.17 13.52
N ILE A 175 4.93 15.60 12.96
CA ILE A 175 3.59 15.76 13.51
C ILE A 175 3.56 15.32 14.99
N ARG A 176 4.14 14.15 15.27
CA ARG A 176 4.16 13.57 16.62
C ARG A 176 4.83 14.49 17.66
N LYS A 177 5.86 15.24 17.29
CA LYS A 177 6.55 16.18 18.20
C LYS A 177 5.61 17.30 18.74
N GLY A 178 4.60 17.66 17.96
CA GLY A 178 3.63 18.71 18.32
C GLY A 178 2.36 18.19 18.99
N LEU A 179 2.23 16.86 19.23
CA LEU A 179 1.04 16.30 19.83
C LEU A 179 1.06 16.43 21.36
N CYS A 180 -0.10 16.76 21.92
CA CYS A 180 -0.36 16.73 23.36
C CYS A 180 -1.53 15.81 23.66
N LYS A 181 -1.67 15.43 24.93
CA LYS A 181 -2.87 14.74 25.41
C LYS A 181 -4.10 15.62 25.18
N SER A 182 -5.15 15.03 24.62
CA SER A 182 -6.42 15.69 24.36
C SER A 182 -7.58 14.87 24.95
N ASP A 183 -8.73 15.50 25.02
CA ASP A 183 -9.95 14.91 25.55
C ASP A 183 -10.84 14.30 24.44
N VAL A 184 -10.27 14.02 23.26
CA VAL A 184 -11.00 13.52 22.08
C VAL A 184 -11.86 12.30 22.39
N TYR A 185 -11.36 11.37 23.21
CA TYR A 185 -12.08 10.15 23.58
C TYR A 185 -13.05 10.35 24.73
N SER A 186 -12.65 11.06 25.80
CA SER A 186 -13.55 11.32 26.93
C SER A 186 -14.75 12.18 26.53
N LYS A 187 -14.56 13.12 25.59
CA LYS A 187 -15.67 13.87 24.99
C LYS A 187 -16.62 12.99 24.17
N HIS A 188 -16.10 12.03 23.43
CA HIS A 188 -16.95 11.18 22.60
C HIS A 188 -17.69 10.13 23.42
N PHE A 189 -16.98 9.40 24.28
CA PHE A 189 -17.52 8.29 25.04
C PHE A 189 -18.19 8.67 26.36
N ASN A 190 -18.01 9.92 26.78
CA ASN A 190 -18.47 10.43 28.09
C ASN A 190 -17.96 9.59 29.28
N ASN A 191 -16.77 9.00 29.13
CA ASN A 191 -16.07 8.23 30.16
C ASN A 191 -14.56 8.29 29.92
N ASN A 192 -13.77 7.72 30.87
CA ASN A 192 -12.31 7.70 30.81
C ASN A 192 -11.75 6.26 30.69
N TYR A 193 -12.51 5.34 30.12
CA TYR A 193 -12.01 3.98 29.92
C TYR A 193 -10.85 3.94 28.93
N PRO A 194 -9.93 2.97 29.06
CA PRO A 194 -8.85 2.78 28.10
C PRO A 194 -9.38 2.61 26.68
N VAL A 195 -8.66 3.15 25.69
CA VAL A 195 -9.08 3.15 24.29
C VAL A 195 -8.21 2.24 23.45
N VAL A 196 -8.85 1.35 22.74
CA VAL A 196 -8.25 0.50 21.69
C VAL A 196 -8.59 1.07 20.34
N ILE A 197 -7.58 1.29 19.49
CA ILE A 197 -7.76 1.79 18.13
C ILE A 197 -7.47 0.72 17.09
N TYR A 198 -8.36 0.59 16.11
CA TYR A 198 -8.09 -0.06 14.83
C TYR A 198 -8.08 0.97 13.72
N CYS A 199 -7.05 0.95 12.87
CA CYS A 199 -6.98 1.82 11.70
C CYS A 199 -6.72 0.99 10.44
N GLY A 200 -7.60 1.13 9.45
CA GLY A 200 -7.48 0.44 8.17
C GLY A 200 -8.83 0.12 7.53
N ARG A 201 -8.80 -0.49 6.35
CA ARG A 201 -10.04 -0.92 5.68
C ARG A 201 -10.77 -1.96 6.51
N ILE A 202 -12.05 -1.73 6.77
CA ILE A 202 -12.92 -2.66 7.47
C ILE A 202 -13.35 -3.73 6.46
N GLN A 203 -12.86 -4.95 6.67
CA GLN A 203 -13.04 -6.09 5.77
C GLN A 203 -13.19 -7.38 6.58
N LYS A 204 -13.97 -8.33 6.08
CA LYS A 204 -14.19 -9.65 6.74
C LYS A 204 -12.89 -10.37 7.08
N ARG A 205 -11.90 -10.34 6.17
CA ARG A 205 -10.58 -10.95 6.38
C ARG A 205 -9.76 -10.32 7.51
N LYS A 206 -10.18 -9.15 8.01
CA LYS A 206 -9.53 -8.45 9.13
C LYS A 206 -10.02 -8.96 10.49
N GLN A 207 -11.08 -9.75 10.51
CA GLN A 207 -11.62 -10.40 11.71
C GLN A 207 -11.94 -9.43 12.87
N LEU A 208 -12.43 -8.22 12.50
CA LEU A 208 -12.61 -7.12 13.46
C LEU A 208 -13.66 -7.39 14.55
N ASN A 209 -14.56 -8.33 14.30
CA ASN A 209 -15.52 -8.78 15.30
C ASN A 209 -14.84 -9.32 16.56
N GLN A 210 -13.63 -9.89 16.45
CA GLN A 210 -12.86 -10.35 17.62
C GLN A 210 -12.53 -9.21 18.59
N ILE A 211 -12.35 -7.97 18.08
CA ILE A 211 -12.11 -6.80 18.95
C ILE A 211 -13.36 -6.51 19.78
N ILE A 212 -14.54 -6.57 19.15
CA ILE A 212 -15.83 -6.38 19.83
C ILE A 212 -16.08 -7.48 20.85
N ASP A 213 -15.84 -8.76 20.47
CA ASP A 213 -16.00 -9.89 21.39
C ASP A 213 -15.08 -9.76 22.60
N SER A 214 -13.81 -9.37 22.41
CA SER A 214 -12.87 -9.13 23.49
C SER A 214 -13.29 -7.96 24.38
N ALA A 215 -13.79 -6.86 23.79
CA ALA A 215 -14.30 -5.71 24.54
C ALA A 215 -15.53 -6.11 25.39
N LYS A 216 -16.42 -6.96 24.85
CA LYS A 216 -17.56 -7.50 25.59
C LYS A 216 -17.12 -8.36 26.78
N MET A 217 -16.16 -9.25 26.59
CA MET A 217 -15.60 -10.06 27.68
C MET A 217 -15.04 -9.20 28.81
N LEU A 218 -14.22 -8.19 28.45
CA LEU A 218 -13.67 -7.25 29.44
C LEU A 218 -14.77 -6.43 30.15
N TYR A 219 -15.82 -6.06 29.43
CA TYR A 219 -16.97 -5.38 30.03
C TYR A 219 -17.66 -6.25 31.11
N GLU A 220 -17.83 -7.54 30.83
CA GLU A 220 -18.40 -8.52 31.78
C GLU A 220 -17.49 -8.77 33.00
N GLU A 221 -16.18 -8.62 32.82
CA GLU A 221 -15.17 -8.73 33.89
C GLU A 221 -15.00 -7.44 34.70
N ASN A 222 -15.87 -6.41 34.52
CA ASN A 222 -15.78 -5.09 35.13
C ASN A 222 -14.48 -4.32 34.78
N CYS A 223 -13.87 -4.62 33.64
CA CYS A 223 -12.72 -3.93 33.08
C CYS A 223 -13.03 -3.29 31.72
N PRO A 224 -14.02 -2.39 31.62
CA PRO A 224 -14.50 -1.89 30.34
C PRO A 224 -13.43 -1.10 29.58
N ILE A 225 -13.46 -1.25 28.27
CA ILE A 225 -12.64 -0.50 27.33
C ILE A 225 -13.50 0.20 26.28
N ASN A 226 -13.00 1.27 25.69
CA ASN A 226 -13.57 1.88 24.51
C ASN A 226 -12.83 1.41 23.25
N VAL A 227 -13.53 1.27 22.15
CA VAL A 227 -12.96 0.85 20.87
C VAL A 227 -13.30 1.85 19.77
N ILE A 228 -12.30 2.29 19.03
CA ILE A 228 -12.49 3.13 17.86
C ILE A 228 -12.03 2.41 16.59
N PHE A 229 -12.86 2.47 15.55
CA PHE A 229 -12.56 1.97 14.21
C PHE A 229 -12.40 3.13 13.23
N VAL A 230 -11.17 3.32 12.74
CA VAL A 230 -10.84 4.35 11.76
C VAL A 230 -10.65 3.68 10.40
N GLY A 231 -11.63 3.86 9.50
CA GLY A 231 -11.57 3.26 8.18
C GLY A 231 -12.91 3.16 7.48
N LYS A 232 -12.85 2.80 6.19
CA LYS A 232 -14.05 2.57 5.38
C LYS A 232 -14.45 1.09 5.44
N ASP A 233 -15.72 0.84 5.71
CA ASP A 233 -16.29 -0.50 5.56
C ASP A 233 -16.48 -0.82 4.07
N ILE A 234 -15.76 -1.83 3.60
CA ILE A 234 -15.72 -2.24 2.19
C ILE A 234 -16.55 -3.51 1.98
N ASP A 235 -16.56 -4.40 2.97
CA ASP A 235 -17.17 -5.73 2.88
C ASP A 235 -18.51 -5.83 3.63
N ARG A 236 -19.08 -4.71 4.08
CA ARG A 236 -20.30 -4.64 4.87
C ARG A 236 -20.19 -5.52 6.14
N VAL A 237 -19.15 -5.28 6.91
CA VAL A 237 -18.91 -5.95 8.20
C VAL A 237 -19.91 -5.48 9.25
N ASP A 238 -20.33 -4.20 9.13
CA ASP A 238 -21.34 -3.55 9.99
C ASP A 238 -20.99 -3.64 11.48
N ILE A 239 -19.85 -3.05 11.82
CA ILE A 239 -19.34 -3.00 13.21
C ILE A 239 -20.37 -2.42 14.20
N PRO A 240 -21.09 -1.32 13.89
CA PRO A 240 -22.10 -0.79 14.82
C PRO A 240 -23.23 -1.79 15.12
N CYS A 241 -23.75 -2.47 14.11
CA CYS A 241 -24.78 -3.48 14.30
C CYS A 241 -24.28 -4.64 15.17
N TYR A 242 -23.06 -5.11 14.93
CA TYR A 242 -22.44 -6.16 15.73
C TYR A 242 -22.23 -5.75 17.19
N ALA A 243 -21.74 -4.53 17.44
CA ALA A 243 -21.55 -3.98 18.78
C ALA A 243 -22.90 -3.86 19.55
N LYS A 244 -23.96 -3.41 18.86
CA LYS A 244 -25.32 -3.35 19.41
C LYS A 244 -25.85 -4.74 19.80
N ALA A 245 -25.65 -5.73 18.94
CA ALA A 245 -26.04 -7.11 19.24
C ALA A 245 -25.30 -7.69 20.46
N LYS A 246 -24.11 -7.16 20.79
CA LYS A 246 -23.33 -7.52 21.99
C LYS A 246 -23.63 -6.64 23.20
N GLY A 247 -24.48 -5.58 23.07
CA GLY A 247 -24.87 -4.66 24.15
C GLY A 247 -23.74 -3.76 24.65
N ILE A 248 -22.77 -3.41 23.76
CA ILE A 248 -21.65 -2.51 24.08
C ILE A 248 -21.49 -1.39 23.04
N GLU A 249 -22.57 -1.01 22.37
CA GLU A 249 -22.56 0.01 21.33
C GLU A 249 -22.06 1.37 21.83
N GLN A 250 -22.30 1.74 23.09
CA GLN A 250 -21.81 2.97 23.70
C GLN A 250 -20.28 2.99 23.88
N ASN A 251 -19.64 1.83 23.84
CA ASN A 251 -18.18 1.71 23.94
C ASN A 251 -17.50 1.59 22.59
N VAL A 252 -18.24 1.69 21.47
CA VAL A 252 -17.72 1.49 20.12
C VAL A 252 -17.96 2.73 19.27
N TRP A 253 -16.88 3.29 18.77
CA TRP A 253 -16.92 4.44 17.86
C TRP A 253 -16.51 4.05 16.45
N MET A 254 -17.46 4.12 15.52
CA MET A 254 -17.16 4.03 14.09
C MET A 254 -16.83 5.42 13.54
N TYR A 255 -15.54 5.80 13.59
CA TYR A 255 -15.06 7.12 13.17
C TYR A 255 -15.23 7.35 11.66
N GLY A 256 -15.08 6.28 10.87
CA GLY A 256 -15.03 6.38 9.41
C GLY A 256 -13.61 6.58 8.88
N PRO A 257 -13.45 6.83 7.56
CA PRO A 257 -12.13 7.01 6.95
C PRO A 257 -11.52 8.37 7.32
N CYS A 258 -10.29 8.36 7.80
CA CYS A 258 -9.49 9.55 8.10
C CYS A 258 -8.26 9.58 7.17
N TYR A 259 -8.04 10.71 6.50
CA TYR A 259 -6.91 10.95 5.60
C TYR A 259 -6.09 12.19 6.00
N GLU A 260 -6.42 12.79 7.13
CA GLU A 260 -5.70 13.92 7.68
C GLU A 260 -4.69 13.43 8.71
N ASP A 261 -3.41 13.54 8.38
CA ASP A 261 -2.33 12.96 9.17
C ASP A 261 -2.32 13.49 10.62
N LYS A 262 -2.62 14.77 10.83
CA LYS A 262 -2.69 15.37 12.19
C LYS A 262 -3.80 14.77 13.03
N ILE A 263 -5.01 14.64 12.47
CA ILE A 263 -6.16 14.05 13.16
C ILE A 263 -5.89 12.58 13.47
N LEU A 264 -5.40 11.84 12.47
CA LEU A 264 -5.07 10.43 12.65
C LEU A 264 -3.98 10.25 13.72
N ALA A 265 -2.97 11.09 13.71
CA ALA A 265 -1.89 11.06 14.69
C ALA A 265 -2.42 11.38 16.11
N GLU A 266 -3.36 12.33 16.27
CA GLU A 266 -4.01 12.63 17.56
C GLU A 266 -4.79 11.43 18.07
N LEU A 267 -5.59 10.77 17.22
CA LEU A 267 -6.33 9.56 17.60
C LEU A 267 -5.38 8.45 18.07
N PHE A 268 -4.28 8.19 17.36
CA PHE A 268 -3.28 7.22 17.80
C PHE A 268 -2.57 7.63 19.09
N TYR A 269 -2.22 8.90 19.23
CA TYR A 269 -1.48 9.41 20.40
C TYR A 269 -2.26 9.29 21.70
N ASN A 270 -3.58 9.43 21.63
CA ASN A 270 -4.46 9.36 22.79
C ASN A 270 -5.02 7.96 23.07
N ALA A 271 -4.86 7.02 22.14
CA ALA A 271 -5.21 5.61 22.36
C ALA A 271 -4.12 4.88 23.16
N GLN A 272 -4.50 3.85 23.92
CA GLN A 272 -3.58 3.02 24.69
C GLN A 272 -2.96 1.91 23.84
N VAL A 273 -3.74 1.30 22.95
CA VAL A 273 -3.31 0.14 22.15
C VAL A 273 -3.89 0.22 20.75
N CYS A 274 -3.07 -0.12 19.75
CA CYS A 274 -3.53 -0.37 18.39
C CYS A 274 -3.61 -1.89 18.14
N VAL A 275 -4.75 -2.36 17.66
CA VAL A 275 -5.01 -3.80 17.47
C VAL A 275 -5.38 -4.12 16.03
N SER A 276 -4.83 -5.21 15.50
CA SER A 276 -5.16 -5.74 14.16
C SER A 276 -5.22 -7.28 14.23
N PRO A 277 -6.38 -7.89 14.49
CA PRO A 277 -6.49 -9.35 14.73
C PRO A 277 -6.29 -10.19 13.48
N GLY A 278 -6.62 -9.67 12.31
CA GLY A 278 -6.49 -10.40 11.04
C GLY A 278 -5.26 -9.99 10.22
N ASN A 279 -5.31 -10.25 8.92
CA ASN A 279 -4.21 -9.93 8.00
C ASN A 279 -3.84 -8.45 8.05
N VAL A 280 -2.60 -8.15 8.40
CA VAL A 280 -2.06 -6.79 8.46
C VAL A 280 -1.79 -6.27 7.04
N GLY A 281 -1.99 -4.98 6.82
CA GLY A 281 -1.64 -4.30 5.58
C GLY A 281 -0.26 -3.66 5.66
N LEU A 282 -0.15 -2.43 5.20
CA LEU A 282 0.98 -1.54 5.49
C LEU A 282 1.00 -1.21 6.98
N THR A 283 2.08 -1.52 7.64
CA THR A 283 2.36 -1.15 9.02
C THR A 283 3.48 -0.13 9.07
#